data_933c47e410c598b7cec30a5c2eab3d5b
#
_entry.id   933c47e410c598b7cec30a5c2eab3d5b
#
_cell.length_a   1.000
_cell.length_b   1.000
_cell.length_c   1.000
_cell.angle_alpha   90.00
_cell.angle_beta   90.00
_cell.angle_gamma   90.00
#
_symmetry.space_group_name_H-M   'P 1'
#
loop_
_entity.id
_entity.type
_entity.pdbx_description
1 polymer ?
#
loop_
_entity_poly.entity_id
_entity_poly.type
_entity_poly.pdbx_seq_one_letter_code
_entity_poly.pdbx_strand_id
1 'polypeptide(L)'
;AALVAALGVTCLGGCQAGSTGGDTAVNGKGVKIYVSLSQADAFCNTLIDAAKKTAEASGAEIVVYDAENSIENQVAQIKQAVAEDYDAIMCGPVDADTALELEALAGDIPIVFYNSCPDASVLEPDKYIYVGSDEGVAGQYQAEYILDQMSDKDEINVVLLKGPKNHSATKGRSEEFKNTLKASGKKINVVFEDNADWEQGIAEDYFDLFLQTGKQFDAVVCN
;
A
#
# COMPACT_ATOMS: atom_id res chain seq x y z
N ALA A 1 -35.57 38.21 12.49
CA ALA A 1 -34.96 38.03 11.18
C ALA A 1 -33.67 37.23 11.33
N ALA A 2 -33.74 35.96 11.01
CA ALA A 2 -32.60 35.06 11.07
C ALA A 2 -32.05 34.88 9.65
N LEU A 3 -30.76 35.12 9.49
CA LEU A 3 -30.00 34.90 8.26
C LEU A 3 -29.40 33.49 8.30
N VAL A 4 -29.84 32.62 7.42
CA VAL A 4 -29.21 31.31 7.19
C VAL A 4 -28.27 31.45 6.00
N ALA A 5 -26.98 31.34 6.22
CA ALA A 5 -25.99 31.26 5.16
C ALA A 5 -25.70 29.78 4.88
N ALA A 6 -26.07 29.31 3.70
CA ALA A 6 -25.73 27.99 3.18
C ALA A 6 -24.32 28.05 2.57
N LEU A 7 -23.36 27.33 3.14
CA LEU A 7 -22.05 27.09 2.57
C LEU A 7 -22.09 25.80 1.76
N GLY A 8 -22.16 25.92 0.45
CA GLY A 8 -21.92 24.83 -0.46
C GLY A 8 -20.42 24.56 -0.58
N VAL A 9 -19.99 23.39 -0.18
CA VAL A 9 -18.62 22.88 -0.41
C VAL A 9 -18.63 22.08 -1.71
N THR A 10 -18.08 22.64 -2.78
CA THR A 10 -17.77 21.94 -4.01
C THR A 10 -16.32 21.44 -3.92
N CYS A 11 -16.14 20.16 -3.65
CA CYS A 11 -14.84 19.51 -3.80
C CYS A 11 -14.64 19.07 -5.24
N LEU A 12 -14.02 19.91 -6.05
CA LEU A 12 -13.42 19.58 -7.34
C LEU A 12 -12.10 20.34 -7.41
N GLY A 13 -11.00 19.63 -7.32
CA GLY A 13 -9.69 20.24 -7.50
C GLY A 13 -8.59 19.21 -7.44
N GLY A 14 -8.11 18.85 -8.64
CA GLY A 14 -6.99 17.95 -8.82
C GLY A 14 -5.70 18.44 -8.17
N CYS A 15 -4.79 17.52 -7.98
CA CYS A 15 -3.44 17.72 -7.52
C CYS A 15 -2.71 18.75 -8.39
N GLN A 16 -2.52 19.95 -7.85
CA GLN A 16 -1.57 20.92 -8.37
C GLN A 16 -0.53 21.14 -7.30
N ALA A 17 0.70 20.71 -7.59
CA ALA A 17 1.86 21.01 -6.79
C ALA A 17 2.07 22.53 -6.74
N GLY A 18 1.67 23.14 -5.64
CA GLY A 18 1.87 24.54 -5.34
C GLY A 18 2.04 24.68 -3.82
N SER A 19 3.27 24.78 -3.37
CA SER A 19 3.62 25.04 -1.99
C SER A 19 3.14 26.44 -1.59
N THR A 20 2.08 26.56 -0.83
CA THR A 20 1.82 27.59 0.18
C THR A 20 0.70 27.08 1.11
N GLY A 21 0.93 26.01 1.82
CA GLY A 21 0.16 25.66 3.00
C GLY A 21 0.96 26.16 4.20
N GLY A 22 0.42 27.08 4.96
CA GLY A 22 1.00 27.42 6.26
C GLY A 22 1.04 26.12 7.09
N ASP A 23 2.24 25.69 7.45
CA ASP A 23 2.49 24.64 8.42
C ASP A 23 1.86 25.07 9.76
N THR A 24 0.61 24.69 9.99
CA THR A 24 0.14 24.56 11.36
C THR A 24 0.86 23.33 11.90
N ALA A 25 2.02 23.56 12.51
CA ALA A 25 2.77 22.50 13.15
C ALA A 25 1.82 21.76 14.11
N VAL A 26 1.56 20.50 13.81
CA VAL A 26 0.75 19.65 14.69
C VAL A 26 1.52 19.47 15.98
N ASN A 27 0.89 19.83 17.10
CA ASN A 27 1.51 19.66 18.40
C ASN A 27 1.33 18.21 18.86
N GLY A 28 2.36 17.40 18.68
CA GLY A 28 2.42 16.01 19.13
C GLY A 28 3.01 15.80 20.52
N LYS A 29 3.26 16.88 21.28
CA LYS A 29 3.90 16.78 22.60
C LYS A 29 3.07 15.95 23.58
N GLY A 30 3.69 14.86 24.03
CA GLY A 30 3.07 13.92 24.98
C GLY A 30 2.27 12.80 24.29
N VAL A 31 2.20 12.78 22.96
CA VAL A 31 1.58 11.68 22.19
C VAL A 31 2.59 10.56 21.99
N LYS A 32 2.21 9.33 22.33
CA LYS A 32 3.01 8.11 22.13
C LYS A 32 2.43 7.27 20.99
N ILE A 33 3.23 7.02 19.97
CA ILE A 33 2.83 6.26 18.78
C ILE A 33 3.58 4.94 18.75
N TYR A 34 2.83 3.84 18.70
CA TYR A 34 3.37 2.49 18.48
C TYR A 34 3.33 2.15 17.00
N VAL A 35 4.47 1.77 16.42
CA VAL A 35 4.54 1.31 15.03
C VAL A 35 4.75 -0.19 15.01
N SER A 36 3.80 -0.91 14.42
CA SER A 36 3.91 -2.31 14.07
C SER A 36 4.24 -2.40 12.58
N LEU A 37 5.48 -2.72 12.27
CA LEU A 37 6.01 -2.87 10.92
C LEU A 37 5.86 -4.31 10.47
N SER A 38 5.37 -4.56 9.26
CA SER A 38 5.22 -5.93 8.73
C SER A 38 6.56 -6.66 8.62
N GLN A 39 7.56 -6.00 8.04
CA GLN A 39 8.94 -6.47 7.95
C GLN A 39 9.90 -5.31 7.69
N ALA A 40 11.13 -5.41 8.18
CA ALA A 40 12.18 -4.42 7.97
C ALA A 40 12.89 -4.65 6.64
N ASP A 41 12.30 -4.19 5.53
CA ASP A 41 12.94 -4.12 4.22
C ASP A 41 13.34 -2.68 3.85
N ALA A 42 14.00 -2.51 2.71
CA ALA A 42 14.49 -1.21 2.26
C ALA A 42 13.34 -0.20 2.01
N PHE A 43 12.20 -0.66 1.49
CA PHE A 43 11.04 0.19 1.22
C PHE A 43 10.33 0.59 2.51
N CYS A 44 10.00 -0.38 3.36
CA CYS A 44 9.35 -0.14 4.64
C CYS A 44 10.18 0.78 5.55
N ASN A 45 11.51 0.60 5.59
CA ASN A 45 12.40 1.48 6.33
C ASN A 45 12.34 2.93 5.87
N THR A 46 12.14 3.18 4.56
CA THR A 46 11.95 4.56 4.04
C THR A 46 10.69 5.22 4.61
N LEU A 47 9.59 4.46 4.73
CA LEU A 47 8.34 4.96 5.33
C LEU A 47 8.53 5.23 6.83
N ILE A 48 9.21 4.34 7.53
CA ILE A 48 9.48 4.48 8.96
C ILE A 48 10.40 5.67 9.26
N ASP A 49 11.42 5.91 8.45
CA ASP A 49 12.31 7.06 8.61
C ASP A 49 11.55 8.39 8.42
N ALA A 50 10.63 8.44 7.45
CA ALA A 50 9.76 9.61 7.27
C ALA A 50 8.81 9.80 8.46
N ALA A 51 8.23 8.72 9.00
CA ALA A 51 7.36 8.77 10.17
C ALA A 51 8.12 9.25 11.42
N LYS A 52 9.32 8.72 11.68
CA LYS A 52 10.19 9.17 12.79
C LYS A 52 10.52 10.64 12.70
N LYS A 53 10.93 11.09 11.50
CA LYS A 53 11.23 12.51 11.27
C LYS A 53 10.03 13.43 11.52
N THR A 54 8.84 13.00 11.13
CA THR A 54 7.59 13.75 11.33
C THR A 54 7.19 13.77 12.81
N ALA A 55 7.31 12.65 13.51
CA ALA A 55 7.06 12.55 14.95
C ALA A 55 8.00 13.47 15.73
N GLU A 56 9.31 13.43 15.45
CA GLU A 56 10.31 14.29 16.05
C GLU A 56 9.97 15.78 15.84
N ALA A 57 9.62 16.16 14.61
CA ALA A 57 9.26 17.54 14.28
C ALA A 57 7.99 18.02 15.01
N SER A 58 7.04 17.13 15.30
CA SER A 58 5.81 17.44 16.06
C SER A 58 5.99 17.34 17.58
N GLY A 59 7.08 16.73 18.04
CA GLY A 59 7.33 16.45 19.46
C GLY A 59 6.60 15.22 20.00
N ALA A 60 6.11 14.33 19.12
CA ALA A 60 5.55 13.03 19.48
C ALA A 60 6.67 12.01 19.72
N GLU A 61 6.38 11.05 20.60
CA GLU A 61 7.22 9.87 20.83
C GLU A 61 6.78 8.74 19.89
N ILE A 62 7.73 8.10 19.20
CA ILE A 62 7.45 7.01 18.28
C ILE A 62 8.39 5.83 18.55
N VAL A 63 7.84 4.63 18.68
CA VAL A 63 8.60 3.39 18.85
C VAL A 63 8.21 2.43 17.74
N VAL A 64 9.18 1.66 17.22
CA VAL A 64 8.99 0.78 16.06
C VAL A 64 9.36 -0.64 16.41
N TYR A 65 8.47 -1.56 16.10
CA TYR A 65 8.67 -3.01 16.25
C TYR A 65 8.45 -3.71 14.93
N ASP A 66 9.38 -4.60 14.57
CA ASP A 66 9.29 -5.44 13.38
C ASP A 66 8.50 -6.71 13.70
N ALA A 67 7.48 -7.00 12.94
CA ALA A 67 6.71 -8.24 13.07
C ALA A 67 7.40 -9.43 12.37
N GLU A 68 8.50 -9.19 11.64
CA GLU A 68 9.25 -10.24 10.95
C GLU A 68 8.36 -11.08 10.02
N ASN A 69 7.41 -10.42 9.35
CA ASN A 69 6.41 -11.03 8.48
C ASN A 69 5.57 -12.14 9.16
N SER A 70 5.37 -12.03 10.48
CA SER A 70 4.60 -12.96 11.30
C SER A 70 3.34 -12.31 11.86
N ILE A 71 2.18 -12.89 11.55
CA ILE A 71 0.89 -12.46 12.08
C ILE A 71 0.88 -12.59 13.61
N GLU A 72 1.45 -13.66 14.17
CA GLU A 72 1.51 -13.89 15.61
C GLU A 72 2.32 -12.79 16.33
N ASN A 73 3.46 -12.38 15.74
CA ASN A 73 4.24 -11.27 16.27
C ASN A 73 3.45 -9.97 16.21
N GLN A 74 2.78 -9.71 15.08
CA GLN A 74 1.98 -8.50 14.93
C GLN A 74 0.82 -8.44 15.95
N VAL A 75 0.10 -9.54 16.15
CA VAL A 75 -0.94 -9.67 17.19
C VAL A 75 -0.36 -9.39 18.59
N ALA A 76 0.83 -9.91 18.89
CA ALA A 76 1.50 -9.65 20.16
C ALA A 76 1.87 -8.17 20.32
N GLN A 77 2.33 -7.53 19.26
CA GLN A 77 2.67 -6.10 19.22
C GLN A 77 1.45 -5.21 19.46
N ILE A 78 0.30 -5.49 18.84
CA ILE A 78 -0.93 -4.73 19.10
C ILE A 78 -1.35 -4.86 20.57
N LYS A 79 -1.31 -6.07 21.14
CA LYS A 79 -1.56 -6.29 22.57
C LYS A 79 -0.61 -5.53 23.47
N GLN A 80 0.67 -5.45 23.09
CA GLN A 80 1.68 -4.68 23.81
C GLN A 80 1.36 -3.18 23.78
N ALA A 81 1.00 -2.64 22.62
CA ALA A 81 0.62 -1.21 22.49
C ALA A 81 -0.53 -0.84 23.45
N VAL A 82 -1.52 -1.73 23.56
CA VAL A 82 -2.63 -1.55 24.51
C VAL A 82 -2.17 -1.63 25.96
N ALA A 83 -1.35 -2.62 26.30
CA ALA A 83 -0.88 -2.84 27.66
C ALA A 83 0.04 -1.72 28.18
N GLU A 84 0.73 -1.00 27.27
CA GLU A 84 1.66 0.08 27.58
C GLU A 84 1.04 1.49 27.41
N ASP A 85 -0.28 1.57 27.21
CA ASP A 85 -1.06 2.81 27.10
C ASP A 85 -0.50 3.76 26.03
N TYR A 86 -0.35 3.25 24.78
CA TYR A 86 -0.04 4.09 23.62
C TYR A 86 -1.28 4.84 23.14
N ASP A 87 -1.11 6.05 22.62
CA ASP A 87 -2.21 6.92 22.16
C ASP A 87 -2.69 6.58 20.74
N ALA A 88 -1.82 6.01 19.91
CA ALA A 88 -2.13 5.60 18.55
C ALA A 88 -1.21 4.46 18.09
N ILE A 89 -1.72 3.68 17.13
CA ILE A 89 -0.96 2.62 16.46
C ILE A 89 -0.83 2.97 14.98
N MET A 90 0.40 2.92 14.45
CA MET A 90 0.69 2.86 13.01
C MET A 90 0.94 1.40 12.66
N CYS A 91 0.14 0.81 11.80
CA CYS A 91 0.22 -0.62 11.45
C CYS A 91 0.41 -0.82 9.96
N GLY A 92 1.57 -1.37 9.55
CA GLY A 92 1.73 -2.00 8.26
C GLY A 92 1.33 -3.47 8.38
N PRO A 93 0.12 -3.88 7.98
CA PRO A 93 -0.33 -5.23 8.27
C PRO A 93 0.50 -6.26 7.50
N VAL A 94 0.88 -7.33 8.17
CA VAL A 94 1.51 -8.51 7.55
C VAL A 94 0.56 -9.14 6.53
N ASP A 95 -0.71 -9.21 6.90
CA ASP A 95 -1.80 -9.61 6.02
C ASP A 95 -2.99 -8.66 6.24
N ALA A 96 -3.41 -7.97 5.17
CA ALA A 96 -4.50 -7.00 5.23
C ALA A 96 -5.84 -7.62 5.67
N ASP A 97 -6.03 -8.91 5.43
CA ASP A 97 -7.25 -9.63 5.82
C ASP A 97 -7.35 -9.83 7.35
N THR A 98 -6.26 -9.58 8.12
CA THR A 98 -6.27 -9.63 9.60
C THR A 98 -6.71 -8.32 10.26
N ALA A 99 -6.97 -7.25 9.51
CA ALA A 99 -7.22 -5.91 10.05
C ALA A 99 -8.34 -5.89 11.10
N LEU A 100 -9.46 -6.57 10.86
CA LEU A 100 -10.58 -6.64 11.81
C LEU A 100 -10.16 -7.25 13.16
N GLU A 101 -9.26 -8.23 13.15
CA GLU A 101 -8.71 -8.82 14.39
C GLU A 101 -7.82 -7.81 15.12
N LEU A 102 -6.93 -7.11 14.37
CA LEU A 102 -6.05 -6.10 14.94
C LEU A 102 -6.82 -4.94 15.56
N GLU A 103 -7.91 -4.50 14.92
CA GLU A 103 -8.84 -3.48 15.42
C GLU A 103 -9.54 -3.94 16.71
N ALA A 104 -10.03 -5.18 16.73
CA ALA A 104 -10.67 -5.74 17.91
C ALA A 104 -9.70 -5.84 19.11
N LEU A 105 -8.42 -6.09 18.85
CA LEU A 105 -7.38 -6.13 19.87
C LEU A 105 -6.97 -4.74 20.36
N ALA A 106 -6.93 -3.74 19.47
CA ALA A 106 -6.59 -2.36 19.79
C ALA A 106 -7.66 -1.65 20.63
N GLY A 107 -8.90 -2.09 20.54
CA GLY A 107 -10.02 -1.56 21.33
C GLY A 107 -10.30 -0.10 21.00
N ASP A 108 -10.00 0.81 21.93
CA ASP A 108 -10.24 2.25 21.75
C ASP A 108 -9.03 3.00 21.13
N ILE A 109 -7.88 2.35 21.01
CA ILE A 109 -6.70 2.97 20.41
C ILE A 109 -6.87 3.04 18.88
N PRO A 110 -6.79 4.24 18.26
CA PRO A 110 -6.91 4.38 16.83
C PRO A 110 -5.74 3.70 16.09
N ILE A 111 -6.05 3.10 14.93
CA ILE A 111 -5.04 2.52 14.05
C ILE A 111 -4.99 3.30 12.73
N VAL A 112 -3.79 3.69 12.34
CA VAL A 112 -3.47 4.16 11.00
C VAL A 112 -2.80 3.00 10.26
N PHE A 113 -3.56 2.30 9.42
CA PHE A 113 -2.99 1.31 8.52
C PHE A 113 -2.19 2.01 7.42
N TYR A 114 -1.07 1.45 7.03
CA TYR A 114 -0.26 2.00 5.95
C TYR A 114 0.30 0.88 5.06
N ASN A 115 0.69 1.23 3.84
CA ASN A 115 1.28 0.36 2.84
C ASN A 115 0.34 -0.74 2.31
N SER A 116 -0.15 -1.65 3.14
CA SER A 116 -1.13 -2.67 2.73
C SER A 116 -2.53 -2.26 3.20
N CYS A 117 -3.45 -2.05 2.25
CA CYS A 117 -4.80 -1.54 2.51
C CYS A 117 -5.73 -2.65 2.96
N PRO A 118 -6.35 -2.55 4.14
CA PRO A 118 -7.47 -3.41 4.52
C PRO A 118 -8.67 -3.25 3.60
N ASP A 119 -9.62 -4.19 3.69
CA ASP A 119 -10.92 -4.02 3.04
C ASP A 119 -11.61 -2.76 3.56
N ALA A 120 -12.24 -2.00 2.65
CA ALA A 120 -12.89 -0.73 3.01
C ALA A 120 -14.02 -0.90 4.04
N SER A 121 -14.60 -2.09 4.15
CA SER A 121 -15.69 -2.36 5.10
C SER A 121 -15.26 -2.41 6.56
N VAL A 122 -13.96 -2.58 6.84
CA VAL A 122 -13.43 -2.56 8.21
C VAL A 122 -12.86 -1.20 8.60
N LEU A 123 -12.70 -0.26 7.66
CA LEU A 123 -12.21 1.07 7.97
C LEU A 123 -13.31 1.94 8.60
N GLU A 124 -12.95 2.66 9.65
CA GLU A 124 -13.84 3.57 10.37
C GLU A 124 -13.22 4.97 10.42
N PRO A 125 -13.94 6.02 9.93
CA PRO A 125 -13.43 7.40 9.99
C PRO A 125 -13.01 7.79 11.41
N ASP A 126 -11.88 8.48 11.51
CA ASP A 126 -11.28 8.99 12.75
C ASP A 126 -10.78 7.92 13.73
N LYS A 127 -10.98 6.64 13.44
CA LYS A 127 -10.54 5.53 14.31
C LYS A 127 -9.65 4.53 13.60
N TYR A 128 -10.12 3.93 12.52
CA TYR A 128 -9.37 2.95 11.73
C TYR A 128 -9.26 3.45 10.29
N ILE A 129 -8.14 4.06 9.97
CA ILE A 129 -7.94 4.73 8.68
C ILE A 129 -6.79 4.10 7.91
N TYR A 130 -6.80 4.28 6.60
CA TYR A 130 -5.71 3.86 5.73
C TYR A 130 -5.02 5.05 5.08
N VAL A 131 -3.69 4.99 5.05
CA VAL A 131 -2.83 5.94 4.33
C VAL A 131 -1.90 5.16 3.40
N GLY A 132 -2.06 5.37 2.11
CA GLY A 132 -1.25 4.71 1.09
C GLY A 132 -1.59 5.16 -0.32
N SER A 133 -0.98 4.50 -1.30
CA SER A 133 -1.18 4.74 -2.72
C SER A 133 -2.45 4.09 -3.23
N ASP A 134 -3.01 4.61 -4.32
CA ASP A 134 -3.96 3.88 -5.15
C ASP A 134 -3.18 2.92 -6.05
N GLU A 135 -3.15 1.67 -5.67
CA GLU A 135 -2.37 0.65 -6.36
C GLU A 135 -2.95 0.26 -7.72
N GLY A 136 -4.24 0.48 -7.93
CA GLY A 136 -4.88 0.32 -9.24
C GLY A 136 -4.31 1.29 -10.28
N VAL A 137 -4.11 2.54 -9.89
CA VAL A 137 -3.51 3.56 -10.77
C VAL A 137 -2.09 3.15 -11.20
N ALA A 138 -1.31 2.54 -10.31
CA ALA A 138 0.03 2.05 -10.67
C ALA A 138 -0.06 0.92 -11.72
N GLY A 139 -0.98 -0.02 -11.56
CA GLY A 139 -1.24 -1.07 -12.55
C GLY A 139 -1.70 -0.53 -13.90
N GLN A 140 -2.59 0.47 -13.89
CA GLN A 140 -3.03 1.17 -15.08
C GLN A 140 -1.84 1.78 -15.84
N TYR A 141 -0.98 2.52 -15.18
CA TYR A 141 0.18 3.16 -15.82
C TYR A 141 1.17 2.14 -16.40
N GLN A 142 1.37 1.01 -15.75
CA GLN A 142 2.19 -0.08 -16.31
C GLN A 142 1.60 -0.60 -17.63
N ALA A 143 0.28 -0.80 -17.68
CA ALA A 143 -0.41 -1.26 -18.88
C ALA A 143 -0.38 -0.21 -20.00
N GLU A 144 -0.67 1.05 -19.69
CA GLU A 144 -0.64 2.15 -20.65
C GLU A 144 0.74 2.31 -21.27
N TYR A 145 1.81 2.21 -20.47
CA TYR A 145 3.18 2.25 -20.97
C TYR A 145 3.46 1.12 -21.99
N ILE A 146 3.06 -0.11 -21.69
CA ILE A 146 3.23 -1.25 -22.60
C ILE A 146 2.44 -1.04 -23.89
N LEU A 147 1.19 -0.58 -23.78
CA LEU A 147 0.34 -0.33 -24.94
C LEU A 147 0.92 0.76 -25.86
N ASP A 148 1.51 1.80 -25.29
CA ASP A 148 2.20 2.86 -26.03
C ASP A 148 3.43 2.32 -26.74
N GLN A 149 4.33 1.62 -26.03
CA GLN A 149 5.56 1.05 -26.58
C GLN A 149 5.30 -0.03 -27.65
N MET A 150 4.15 -0.69 -27.61
CA MET A 150 3.75 -1.78 -28.52
C MET A 150 2.52 -1.41 -29.34
N SER A 151 2.40 -0.13 -29.70
CA SER A 151 1.24 0.38 -30.43
C SER A 151 1.04 -0.28 -31.80
N ASP A 152 2.13 -0.73 -32.43
CA ASP A 152 2.17 -1.42 -33.71
C ASP A 152 1.83 -2.92 -33.67
N LYS A 153 1.69 -3.50 -32.46
CA LYS A 153 1.35 -4.93 -32.29
C LYS A 153 -0.15 -5.14 -32.06
N ASP A 154 -0.71 -6.13 -32.70
CA ASP A 154 -2.07 -6.60 -32.47
C ASP A 154 -2.16 -7.64 -31.34
N GLU A 155 -1.04 -8.31 -31.06
CA GLU A 155 -0.92 -9.33 -30.02
C GLU A 155 0.30 -9.02 -29.14
N ILE A 156 0.11 -9.06 -27.82
CA ILE A 156 1.14 -8.79 -26.83
C ILE A 156 1.21 -9.96 -25.83
N ASN A 157 2.40 -10.50 -25.65
CA ASN A 157 2.67 -11.59 -24.72
C ASN A 157 3.42 -11.05 -23.50
N VAL A 158 2.86 -11.20 -22.31
CA VAL A 158 3.37 -10.60 -21.07
C VAL A 158 3.76 -11.66 -20.06
N VAL A 159 4.92 -11.49 -19.45
CA VAL A 159 5.33 -12.15 -18.21
C VAL A 159 4.99 -11.23 -17.05
N LEU A 160 4.28 -11.72 -16.03
CA LEU A 160 3.91 -10.95 -14.85
C LEU A 160 4.47 -11.59 -13.58
N LEU A 161 5.43 -10.92 -12.96
CA LEU A 161 6.03 -11.30 -11.67
C LEU A 161 5.42 -10.43 -10.58
N LYS A 162 4.75 -11.07 -9.62
CA LYS A 162 3.92 -10.40 -8.62
C LYS A 162 4.58 -10.41 -7.24
N GLY A 163 4.19 -9.45 -6.42
CA GLY A 163 4.49 -9.43 -4.99
C GLY A 163 3.70 -10.48 -4.20
N PRO A 164 3.71 -10.42 -2.85
CA PRO A 164 3.01 -11.36 -1.99
C PRO A 164 1.51 -11.42 -2.28
N LYS A 165 0.95 -12.62 -2.26
CA LYS A 165 -0.41 -12.90 -2.72
C LYS A 165 -1.49 -12.10 -1.99
N ASN A 166 -1.33 -11.89 -0.68
CA ASN A 166 -2.34 -11.24 0.16
C ASN A 166 -2.11 -9.73 0.31
N HIS A 167 -1.08 -9.17 -0.31
CA HIS A 167 -0.80 -7.75 -0.24
C HIS A 167 -1.69 -6.95 -1.19
N SER A 168 -2.27 -5.84 -0.70
CA SER A 168 -3.19 -5.01 -1.48
C SER A 168 -2.56 -4.44 -2.75
N ALA A 169 -1.27 -4.07 -2.72
CA ALA A 169 -0.54 -3.60 -3.89
C ALA A 169 -0.43 -4.67 -4.99
N THR A 170 -0.17 -5.92 -4.60
CA THR A 170 -0.14 -7.04 -5.55
C THR A 170 -1.48 -7.25 -6.23
N LYS A 171 -2.57 -7.22 -5.45
CA LYS A 171 -3.95 -7.35 -5.96
C LYS A 171 -4.27 -6.18 -6.90
N GLY A 172 -4.19 -4.96 -6.41
CA GLY A 172 -4.58 -3.75 -7.14
C GLY A 172 -3.79 -3.55 -8.43
N ARG A 173 -2.46 -3.61 -8.37
CA ARG A 173 -1.59 -3.47 -9.56
C ARG A 173 -1.87 -4.55 -10.59
N SER A 174 -1.95 -5.83 -10.18
CA SER A 174 -2.16 -6.94 -11.10
C SER A 174 -3.53 -6.91 -11.76
N GLU A 175 -4.59 -6.59 -10.99
CA GLU A 175 -5.96 -6.55 -11.50
C GLU A 175 -6.13 -5.40 -12.50
N GLU A 176 -5.73 -4.19 -12.13
CA GLU A 176 -5.92 -3.03 -12.99
C GLU A 176 -4.99 -3.05 -14.21
N PHE A 177 -3.78 -3.59 -14.07
CA PHE A 177 -2.92 -3.88 -15.21
C PHE A 177 -3.62 -4.76 -16.25
N LYS A 178 -4.21 -5.87 -15.82
CA LYS A 178 -4.94 -6.79 -16.71
C LYS A 178 -6.21 -6.17 -17.30
N ASN A 179 -6.96 -5.41 -16.49
CA ASN A 179 -8.17 -4.72 -16.92
C ASN A 179 -7.88 -3.70 -18.02
N THR A 180 -6.86 -2.88 -17.82
CA THR A 180 -6.43 -1.85 -18.78
C THR A 180 -5.94 -2.47 -20.08
N LEU A 181 -5.12 -3.52 -20.01
CA LEU A 181 -4.70 -4.25 -21.22
C LEU A 181 -5.89 -4.85 -21.96
N LYS A 182 -6.83 -5.47 -21.27
CA LYS A 182 -8.03 -6.06 -21.85
C LYS A 182 -8.93 -5.01 -22.52
N ALA A 183 -9.04 -3.83 -21.92
CA ALA A 183 -9.84 -2.72 -22.46
C ALA A 183 -9.26 -2.14 -23.76
N SER A 184 -7.99 -2.37 -24.07
CA SER A 184 -7.32 -1.89 -25.27
C SER A 184 -7.87 -2.51 -26.58
N GLY A 185 -8.57 -3.64 -26.49
CA GLY A 185 -9.04 -4.42 -27.65
C GLY A 185 -7.96 -5.22 -28.36
N LYS A 186 -6.68 -5.14 -27.94
CA LYS A 186 -5.59 -5.97 -28.44
C LYS A 186 -5.69 -7.40 -27.88
N LYS A 187 -5.10 -8.37 -28.56
CA LYS A 187 -4.97 -9.74 -28.05
C LYS A 187 -3.84 -9.78 -27.01
N ILE A 188 -4.19 -10.00 -25.76
CA ILE A 188 -3.25 -10.06 -24.65
C ILE A 188 -3.12 -11.49 -24.12
N ASN A 189 -1.89 -12.00 -24.07
CA ASN A 189 -1.59 -13.29 -23.48
C ASN A 189 -0.65 -13.09 -22.27
N VAL A 190 -1.11 -13.44 -21.08
CA VAL A 190 -0.23 -13.59 -19.93
C VAL A 190 0.40 -14.98 -20.05
N VAL A 191 1.62 -15.04 -20.61
CA VAL A 191 2.31 -16.31 -20.94
C VAL A 191 2.97 -16.98 -19.75
N PHE A 192 3.21 -16.19 -18.69
CA PHE A 192 3.67 -16.65 -17.39
C PHE A 192 3.24 -15.64 -16.31
N GLU A 193 2.84 -16.14 -15.15
CA GLU A 193 2.45 -15.33 -13.99
C GLU A 193 2.72 -16.11 -12.71
N ASP A 194 3.48 -15.53 -11.78
CA ASP A 194 3.68 -16.08 -10.44
C ASP A 194 3.99 -15.01 -9.41
N ASN A 195 3.92 -15.38 -8.11
CA ASN A 195 4.27 -14.51 -7.00
C ASN A 195 5.74 -14.70 -6.65
N ALA A 196 6.54 -13.68 -6.91
CA ALA A 196 7.96 -13.61 -6.54
C ALA A 196 8.19 -12.88 -5.21
N ASP A 197 7.12 -12.50 -4.52
CA ASP A 197 7.09 -11.94 -3.15
C ASP A 197 8.00 -10.71 -2.94
N TRP A 198 8.28 -9.96 -4.05
CA TRP A 198 9.24 -8.87 -4.14
C TRP A 198 10.69 -9.27 -3.83
N GLU A 199 10.97 -10.56 -3.87
CA GLU A 199 12.31 -11.10 -3.69
C GLU A 199 13.02 -11.27 -5.03
N GLN A 200 14.13 -10.55 -5.21
CA GLN A 200 14.89 -10.56 -6.46
C GLN A 200 15.29 -11.97 -6.87
N GLY A 201 15.81 -12.79 -5.95
CA GLY A 201 16.26 -14.14 -6.26
C GLY A 201 15.13 -15.06 -6.74
N ILE A 202 13.94 -14.94 -6.14
CA ILE A 202 12.76 -15.72 -6.57
C ILE A 202 12.31 -15.25 -7.96
N ALA A 203 12.32 -13.93 -8.22
CA ALA A 203 11.96 -13.40 -9.52
C ALA A 203 12.92 -13.85 -10.63
N GLU A 204 14.23 -13.88 -10.35
CA GLU A 204 15.25 -14.40 -11.27
C GLU A 204 15.05 -15.88 -11.56
N ASP A 205 14.85 -16.71 -10.52
CA ASP A 205 14.60 -18.15 -10.67
C ASP A 205 13.35 -18.43 -11.51
N TYR A 206 12.25 -17.72 -11.28
CA TYR A 206 11.02 -17.87 -12.06
C TYR A 206 11.18 -17.41 -13.50
N PHE A 207 11.90 -16.32 -13.73
CA PHE A 207 12.16 -15.88 -15.09
C PHE A 207 13.07 -16.84 -15.85
N ASP A 208 14.09 -17.41 -15.21
CA ASP A 208 14.96 -18.42 -15.80
C ASP A 208 14.17 -19.71 -16.15
N LEU A 209 13.28 -20.15 -15.26
CA LEU A 209 12.37 -21.26 -15.56
C LEU A 209 11.46 -20.96 -16.74
N PHE A 210 10.91 -19.75 -16.81
CA PHE A 210 10.11 -19.32 -17.94
C PHE A 210 10.91 -19.35 -19.25
N LEU A 211 12.15 -18.86 -19.28
CA LEU A 211 13.02 -18.87 -20.45
C LEU A 211 13.27 -20.28 -20.98
N GLN A 212 13.38 -21.28 -20.08
CA GLN A 212 13.55 -22.70 -20.47
C GLN A 212 12.33 -23.28 -21.19
N THR A 213 11.15 -22.65 -21.07
CA THR A 213 9.94 -23.08 -21.81
C THR A 213 10.03 -22.76 -23.31
N GLY A 214 10.92 -21.89 -23.74
CA GLY A 214 11.04 -21.41 -25.12
C GLY A 214 9.87 -20.54 -25.61
N LYS A 215 8.91 -20.20 -24.73
CA LYS A 215 7.79 -19.31 -25.09
C LYS A 215 8.30 -17.90 -25.37
N GLN A 216 7.72 -17.27 -26.38
CA GLN A 216 8.03 -15.88 -26.71
C GLN A 216 7.27 -14.94 -25.79
N PHE A 217 7.86 -13.80 -25.47
CA PHE A 217 7.24 -12.71 -24.73
C PHE A 217 7.69 -11.37 -25.31
N ASP A 218 6.91 -10.33 -25.02
CA ASP A 218 7.13 -8.98 -25.50
C ASP A 218 7.52 -8.05 -24.35
N ALA A 219 6.98 -8.31 -23.14
CA ALA A 219 7.26 -7.52 -21.96
C ALA A 219 7.32 -8.39 -20.70
N VAL A 220 8.14 -7.95 -19.74
CA VAL A 220 8.16 -8.44 -18.36
C VAL A 220 7.67 -7.31 -17.47
N VAL A 221 6.69 -7.59 -16.64
CA VAL A 221 6.10 -6.66 -15.68
C VAL A 221 6.30 -7.19 -14.27
N CYS A 222 6.79 -6.34 -13.39
CA CYS A 222 6.93 -6.61 -11.97
C CYS A 222 6.08 -5.59 -11.20
N ASN A 223 5.31 -6.03 -10.24
CA ASN A 223 4.55 -5.09 -9.40
C ASN A 223 5.17 -4.85 -8.02
#